data_6fe09c23fe8afe3541b8570c5eceec9a
#
_entry.id   6fe09c23fe8afe3541b8570c5eceec9a
#
_cell.length_a   1.000
_cell.length_b   1.000
_cell.length_c   1.000
_cell.angle_alpha   90.00
_cell.angle_beta   90.00
_cell.angle_gamma   90.00
#
_symmetry.space_group_name_H-M   'P 1'
#
loop_
_entity.id
_entity.type
_entity.pdbx_description
1 polymer ?
#
loop_
_entity_poly.entity_id
_entity_poly.type
_entity_poly.pdbx_seq_one_letter_code
_entity_poly.pdbx_strand_id
1 'polypeptide(L)'
;MGFGIRGFAARVAGVALAVACAVSLAIAQDDDDAPKGAQAAAPAKAGTAKRNDDAPKQTTAAGTPKADADDDDEARNEAGTIPTLNKEQREAVGIVIARAIKVRPAERVAAFGQVLDPSALIGDAGELDANRAGERAASAEVARLQGLYNAGASASLKNLEAAQAEQARARAQSETASSRFALRWAPIASMAPARRQKLIENVGAGRSVLVRVDLPGRQSLASVPESASLQIDGLTVNARVLGALMQAGESQSASVLAEIEQPPAGLAIGARMPAYVSWDARAGHLVPRGAVIYEEGGAFVYHALNAKPGEDKQQYARKKVTLLMQSGDGWLVDGLDDDDLVVVRGSGVLWSLEGIGAMPEDDDD
;
A
#
# COMPACT_ATOMS: atom_id res chain seq x y z
N MET A 1 -64.13 30.63 14.86
CA MET A 1 -64.21 30.05 13.51
C MET A 1 -63.04 29.07 13.37
N GLY A 2 -63.11 27.83 13.57
CA GLY A 2 -64.08 26.77 13.47
C GLY A 2 -63.96 26.06 12.16
N PHE A 3 -63.46 24.81 12.17
CA PHE A 3 -63.52 23.72 11.19
C PHE A 3 -62.12 23.08 11.03
N GLY A 4 -61.86 21.79 11.13
CA GLY A 4 -62.77 20.67 11.28
C GLY A 4 -61.92 19.41 10.95
N ILE A 5 -62.09 18.40 11.74
CA ILE A 5 -61.50 17.06 11.78
C ILE A 5 -62.03 16.22 10.60
N ARG A 6 -61.18 15.32 10.10
CA ARG A 6 -61.48 13.95 9.53
C ARG A 6 -60.19 13.42 8.94
N GLY A 7 -59.53 12.36 9.39
CA GLY A 7 -60.07 11.05 9.69
C GLY A 7 -60.01 10.16 8.45
N PHE A 8 -58.90 9.42 8.20
CA PHE A 8 -58.93 8.25 7.32
C PHE A 8 -58.02 7.15 7.88
N ALA A 9 -58.66 6.19 8.48
CA ALA A 9 -58.08 4.92 8.82
C ALA A 9 -58.19 3.97 7.60
N ALA A 10 -57.11 3.39 7.14
CA ALA A 10 -57.15 2.27 6.21
C ALA A 10 -56.34 1.11 6.77
N ARG A 11 -57.11 0.05 7.11
CA ARG A 11 -56.66 -1.30 7.42
C ARG A 11 -56.08 -1.93 6.16
N VAL A 12 -54.93 -2.59 6.24
CA VAL A 12 -54.57 -3.65 5.31
C VAL A 12 -54.11 -4.85 6.12
N ALA A 13 -54.79 -5.94 5.86
CA ALA A 13 -54.69 -7.25 6.47
C ALA A 13 -53.41 -8.00 6.06
N GLY A 14 -53.01 -8.91 6.95
CA GLY A 14 -51.83 -9.76 6.79
C GLY A 14 -51.91 -10.81 5.69
N VAL A 15 -50.75 -11.27 5.28
CA VAL A 15 -50.53 -12.62 4.72
C VAL A 15 -49.28 -13.15 5.37
N ALA A 16 -49.47 -14.10 6.29
CA ALA A 16 -48.42 -14.96 6.79
C ALA A 16 -48.19 -16.10 5.75
N LEU A 17 -47.00 -16.21 5.23
CA LEU A 17 -46.61 -17.37 4.44
C LEU A 17 -45.52 -18.13 5.21
N ALA A 18 -45.91 -19.21 5.86
CA ALA A 18 -45.02 -20.18 6.48
C ALA A 18 -44.47 -21.10 5.38
N VAL A 19 -43.18 -21.13 5.17
CA VAL A 19 -42.49 -22.16 4.41
C VAL A 19 -41.70 -23.01 5.39
N ALA A 20 -42.21 -24.19 5.69
CA ALA A 20 -41.48 -25.24 6.37
C ALA A 20 -40.61 -25.97 5.32
N CYS A 21 -39.32 -25.98 5.50
CA CYS A 21 -38.41 -26.87 4.76
C CYS A 21 -37.85 -27.90 5.74
N ALA A 22 -38.27 -29.13 5.50
CA ALA A 22 -37.82 -30.32 6.21
C ALA A 22 -36.36 -30.61 5.89
N VAL A 23 -35.57 -30.80 6.95
CA VAL A 23 -34.22 -31.34 6.84
C VAL A 23 -34.30 -32.87 6.93
N SER A 24 -34.02 -33.55 5.83
CA SER A 24 -33.85 -34.99 5.81
C SER A 24 -32.42 -35.33 6.24
N LEU A 25 -32.35 -36.00 7.38
CA LEU A 25 -31.15 -36.64 7.92
C LEU A 25 -30.96 -37.98 7.19
N ALA A 26 -29.90 -38.14 6.42
CA ALA A 26 -29.47 -39.42 5.88
C ALA A 26 -28.23 -39.87 6.64
N ILE A 27 -28.40 -40.84 7.49
CA ILE A 27 -27.36 -41.67 8.10
C ILE A 27 -27.06 -42.78 7.08
N ALA A 28 -25.81 -42.92 6.66
CA ALA A 28 -25.29 -44.13 6.05
C ALA A 28 -24.05 -44.55 6.82
N GLN A 29 -24.20 -45.73 7.39
CA GLN A 29 -23.14 -46.51 8.06
C GLN A 29 -22.40 -47.36 7.01
N ASP A 30 -21.16 -47.66 7.42
CA ASP A 30 -20.32 -48.83 7.06
C ASP A 30 -19.83 -48.97 5.61
N ASP A 31 -18.51 -49.03 5.46
CA ASP A 31 -17.83 -50.33 5.31
C ASP A 31 -16.30 -50.14 5.35
N ASP A 32 -15.68 -51.03 6.11
CA ASP A 32 -14.26 -51.33 6.18
C ASP A 32 -13.69 -51.65 4.80
N ASP A 33 -12.53 -51.06 4.47
CA ASP A 33 -11.50 -51.81 3.75
C ASP A 33 -10.16 -51.07 3.84
N ALA A 34 -9.25 -51.67 4.59
CA ALA A 34 -7.82 -51.34 4.59
C ALA A 34 -7.09 -52.16 3.52
N PRO A 35 -6.16 -51.62 2.78
CA PRO A 35 -5.01 -52.40 2.32
C PRO A 35 -3.73 -52.01 3.03
N LYS A 36 -3.15 -53.02 3.60
CA LYS A 36 -1.74 -53.15 4.01
C LYS A 36 -0.83 -52.97 2.79
N GLY A 37 0.33 -52.39 3.03
CA GLY A 37 1.49 -52.68 2.17
C GLY A 37 2.36 -51.47 1.94
N ALA A 38 3.33 -51.39 2.66
CA ALA A 38 4.74 -51.64 2.41
C ALA A 38 5.61 -50.42 2.23
N GLN A 39 6.51 -50.39 3.06
CA GLN A 39 7.99 -50.28 2.91
C GLN A 39 8.59 -48.92 3.09
N ALA A 40 9.26 -48.89 4.25
CA ALA A 40 10.34 -48.00 4.60
C ALA A 40 11.49 -48.08 3.57
N ALA A 41 12.05 -46.96 3.21
CA ALA A 41 13.37 -46.85 2.65
C ALA A 41 14.19 -45.89 3.51
N ALA A 42 15.23 -46.41 4.07
CA ALA A 42 16.24 -45.76 4.91
C ALA A 42 17.22 -44.92 4.06
N PRO A 43 18.05 -44.08 4.71
CA PRO A 43 18.76 -42.97 4.07
C PRO A 43 20.07 -43.43 3.43
N ALA A 44 20.42 -42.85 2.30
CA ALA A 44 21.72 -43.00 1.66
C ALA A 44 22.74 -42.00 2.17
N LYS A 45 23.90 -42.51 2.41
CA LYS A 45 25.08 -41.95 3.03
C LYS A 45 25.78 -40.87 2.22
N ALA A 46 26.45 -40.02 2.96
CA ALA A 46 27.46 -39.04 2.57
C ALA A 46 28.48 -39.58 1.57
N GLY A 47 28.75 -38.75 0.56
CA GLY A 47 29.89 -38.86 -0.34
C GLY A 47 30.82 -37.66 -0.14
N THR A 48 31.93 -37.91 0.51
CA THR A 48 33.09 -37.02 0.58
C THR A 48 33.78 -36.94 -0.77
N ALA A 49 34.03 -35.76 -1.30
CA ALA A 49 34.96 -35.51 -2.40
C ALA A 49 35.87 -34.34 -2.06
N LYS A 50 37.09 -34.69 -2.06
CA LYS A 50 38.40 -34.10 -1.91
C LYS A 50 38.61 -32.66 -2.38
N ARG A 51 39.31 -31.92 -1.51
CA ARG A 51 40.17 -30.76 -1.82
C ARG A 51 41.10 -31.04 -3.00
N ASN A 52 41.23 -30.04 -3.85
CA ASN A 52 42.48 -29.79 -4.57
C ASN A 52 42.88 -28.34 -4.31
N ASP A 53 43.96 -28.22 -3.56
CA ASP A 53 44.81 -27.06 -3.46
C ASP A 53 45.60 -26.93 -4.75
N ASP A 54 45.56 -25.78 -5.40
CA ASP A 54 46.65 -25.29 -6.22
C ASP A 54 46.60 -23.77 -6.28
N ALA A 55 47.51 -23.15 -5.55
CA ALA A 55 47.90 -21.76 -5.71
C ALA A 55 49.12 -21.65 -6.64
N PRO A 56 49.22 -20.60 -7.42
CA PRO A 56 50.52 -19.99 -7.57
C PRO A 56 50.58 -18.52 -7.18
N LYS A 57 51.75 -18.22 -6.67
CA LYS A 57 52.26 -17.00 -6.08
C LYS A 57 52.36 -15.80 -7.04
N GLN A 58 52.11 -14.68 -6.44
CA GLN A 58 52.76 -13.36 -6.50
C GLN A 58 53.65 -13.01 -7.70
N THR A 59 53.36 -11.84 -8.29
CA THR A 59 54.40 -10.86 -8.55
C THR A 59 53.87 -9.43 -8.38
N THR A 60 54.60 -8.70 -7.60
CA THR A 60 54.51 -7.28 -7.30
C THR A 60 54.90 -6.43 -8.49
N ALA A 61 54.18 -5.33 -8.76
CA ALA A 61 54.77 -4.09 -9.23
C ALA A 61 53.88 -2.89 -8.94
N ALA A 62 54.44 -1.90 -8.32
CA ALA A 62 53.88 -0.61 -7.99
C ALA A 62 53.59 0.26 -9.22
N GLY A 63 52.57 1.10 -9.13
CA GLY A 63 52.35 2.15 -10.11
C GLY A 63 51.02 2.83 -9.87
N THR A 64 50.98 3.83 -8.98
CA THR A 64 49.90 4.79 -8.89
C THR A 64 49.94 5.74 -10.07
N PRO A 65 48.86 6.00 -10.75
CA PRO A 65 48.54 7.34 -11.17
C PRO A 65 47.19 7.79 -10.56
N LYS A 66 47.24 8.94 -9.98
CA LYS A 66 46.16 9.83 -9.60
C LYS A 66 45.33 10.12 -10.86
N ALA A 67 44.10 9.72 -10.87
CA ALA A 67 43.13 10.13 -11.87
C ALA A 67 42.14 11.03 -11.19
N ASP A 68 42.14 12.27 -11.58
CA ASP A 68 41.07 13.23 -11.36
C ASP A 68 39.84 12.67 -12.04
N ALA A 69 38.82 12.38 -11.26
CA ALA A 69 37.53 11.96 -11.76
C ALA A 69 36.67 13.24 -11.94
N ASP A 70 36.73 13.77 -13.15
CA ASP A 70 35.63 14.58 -13.67
C ASP A 70 34.56 13.57 -14.15
N ASP A 71 33.59 13.33 -13.28
CA ASP A 71 32.34 12.61 -13.64
C ASP A 71 31.44 13.56 -14.45
N ASP A 72 31.81 13.83 -15.67
CA ASP A 72 30.88 14.25 -16.71
C ASP A 72 30.15 13.00 -17.21
N ASP A 73 29.06 12.62 -16.53
CA ASP A 73 28.03 11.75 -17.06
C ASP A 73 27.30 12.47 -18.21
N GLU A 74 27.99 12.65 -19.31
CA GLU A 74 27.36 12.86 -20.61
C GLU A 74 26.55 11.61 -20.93
N ALA A 75 25.25 11.68 -20.59
CA ALA A 75 24.23 10.80 -21.13
C ALA A 75 24.40 10.80 -22.66
N ARG A 76 25.03 9.76 -23.19
CA ARG A 76 25.10 9.49 -24.63
C ARG A 76 23.68 9.46 -25.17
N ASN A 77 23.23 10.59 -25.70
CA ASN A 77 22.10 10.66 -26.62
C ASN A 77 22.43 9.70 -27.76
N GLU A 78 21.63 8.67 -27.94
CA GLU A 78 21.59 7.94 -29.21
C GLU A 78 21.17 8.95 -30.27
N ALA A 79 22.14 9.32 -31.10
CA ALA A 79 22.10 10.55 -31.87
C ALA A 79 21.20 10.40 -33.11
N GLY A 80 19.96 10.83 -32.95
CA GLY A 80 19.23 11.40 -34.06
C GLY A 80 19.68 12.84 -34.27
N THR A 81 19.55 13.35 -35.50
CA THR A 81 19.90 14.75 -35.83
C THR A 81 19.08 15.69 -34.96
N ILE A 82 19.74 16.54 -34.15
CA ILE A 82 19.07 17.50 -33.26
C ILE A 82 18.30 18.53 -34.11
N PRO A 83 16.95 18.54 -34.10
CA PRO A 83 16.18 19.48 -34.90
C PRO A 83 16.47 20.91 -34.47
N THR A 84 16.88 21.74 -35.44
CA THR A 84 17.15 23.16 -35.22
C THR A 84 16.19 23.98 -36.11
N LEU A 85 15.36 24.82 -35.50
CA LEU A 85 14.34 25.61 -36.19
C LEU A 85 14.51 27.09 -35.89
N ASN A 86 14.35 27.92 -36.92
CA ASN A 86 14.26 29.36 -36.74
C ASN A 86 12.84 29.77 -36.31
N LYS A 87 12.65 31.05 -35.97
CA LYS A 87 11.38 31.58 -35.47
C LYS A 87 10.22 31.37 -36.45
N GLU A 88 10.43 31.67 -37.72
CA GLU A 88 9.41 31.53 -38.76
C GLU A 88 9.00 30.06 -38.96
N GLN A 89 9.96 29.16 -38.97
CA GLN A 89 9.73 27.71 -39.05
C GLN A 89 8.93 27.20 -37.87
N ARG A 90 9.25 27.64 -36.64
CA ARG A 90 8.52 27.26 -35.42
C ARG A 90 7.06 27.70 -35.46
N GLU A 91 6.82 28.95 -35.92
CA GLU A 91 5.47 29.51 -36.10
C GLU A 91 4.69 28.75 -37.18
N ALA A 92 5.34 28.47 -38.31
CA ALA A 92 4.70 27.77 -39.45
C ALA A 92 4.24 26.33 -39.07
N VAL A 93 5.02 25.63 -38.28
CA VAL A 93 4.71 24.24 -37.83
C VAL A 93 3.97 24.21 -36.50
N GLY A 94 3.69 25.34 -35.89
CA GLY A 94 2.89 25.48 -34.68
C GLY A 94 3.53 24.91 -33.42
N ILE A 95 4.87 25.01 -33.28
CA ILE A 95 5.58 24.60 -32.08
C ILE A 95 5.35 25.60 -30.96
N VAL A 96 4.88 25.12 -29.83
CA VAL A 96 4.71 25.91 -28.61
C VAL A 96 5.54 25.31 -27.51
N ILE A 97 6.35 26.14 -26.87
CA ILE A 97 7.17 25.78 -25.70
C ILE A 97 6.55 26.38 -24.44
N ALA A 98 6.57 25.63 -23.35
CA ALA A 98 6.19 26.12 -22.04
C ALA A 98 7.12 25.53 -20.98
N ARG A 99 7.29 26.24 -19.85
CA ARG A 99 8.02 25.70 -18.70
C ARG A 99 7.26 24.54 -18.11
N ALA A 100 7.96 23.47 -17.77
CA ALA A 100 7.39 22.35 -17.05
C ALA A 100 6.96 22.80 -15.65
N ILE A 101 5.71 22.56 -15.30
CA ILE A 101 5.15 22.98 -14.00
C ILE A 101 5.26 21.82 -13.05
N LYS A 102 6.08 21.99 -12.01
CA LYS A 102 6.18 21.03 -10.92
C LYS A 102 4.91 21.02 -10.10
N VAL A 103 4.27 19.88 -10.02
CA VAL A 103 3.03 19.69 -9.26
C VAL A 103 3.14 18.45 -8.39
N ARG A 104 2.34 18.40 -7.35
CA ARG A 104 2.16 17.23 -6.49
C ARG A 104 0.67 16.89 -6.42
N PRO A 105 0.10 16.33 -7.48
CA PRO A 105 -1.30 15.95 -7.45
C PRO A 105 -1.47 14.76 -6.52
N ALA A 106 -2.30 14.88 -5.50
CA ALA A 106 -2.70 13.74 -4.69
C ALA A 106 -3.56 12.80 -5.53
N GLU A 107 -3.17 11.54 -5.69
CA GLU A 107 -4.03 10.52 -6.26
C GLU A 107 -5.22 10.31 -5.31
N ARG A 108 -6.43 10.65 -5.75
CA ARG A 108 -7.66 10.44 -4.99
C ARG A 108 -8.43 9.28 -5.60
N VAL A 109 -8.63 8.24 -4.82
CA VAL A 109 -9.39 7.05 -5.25
C VAL A 109 -10.70 6.99 -4.48
N ALA A 110 -11.80 6.80 -5.21
CA ALA A 110 -13.12 6.60 -4.61
C ALA A 110 -13.15 5.30 -3.79
N ALA A 111 -13.74 5.38 -2.62
CA ALA A 111 -13.81 4.31 -1.63
C ALA A 111 -15.16 4.38 -0.89
N PHE A 112 -15.42 3.41 -0.01
CA PHE A 112 -16.59 3.40 0.86
C PHE A 112 -16.15 3.24 2.30
N GLY A 113 -16.60 4.17 3.16
CA GLY A 113 -16.39 4.11 4.59
C GLY A 113 -17.54 3.41 5.31
N GLN A 114 -17.22 2.62 6.32
CA GLN A 114 -18.18 2.05 7.26
C GLN A 114 -17.73 2.29 8.70
N VAL A 115 -18.57 2.88 9.51
CA VAL A 115 -18.32 3.10 10.94
C VAL A 115 -18.31 1.74 11.66
N LEU A 116 -17.21 1.44 12.35
CA LEU A 116 -17.07 0.18 13.08
C LEU A 116 -17.68 0.27 14.49
N ASP A 117 -18.17 -0.87 14.98
CA ASP A 117 -18.57 -1.02 16.37
C ASP A 117 -17.33 -1.08 17.27
N PRO A 118 -17.17 -0.15 18.22
CA PRO A 118 -16.03 -0.13 19.11
C PRO A 118 -15.98 -1.30 20.09
N SER A 119 -17.13 -1.94 20.39
CA SER A 119 -17.22 -3.03 21.34
C SER A 119 -16.33 -4.22 20.99
N ALA A 120 -16.19 -4.50 19.69
CA ALA A 120 -15.32 -5.56 19.20
C ALA A 120 -13.84 -5.29 19.49
N LEU A 121 -13.36 -4.05 19.26
CA LEU A 121 -11.98 -3.68 19.57
C LEU A 121 -11.72 -3.71 21.09
N ILE A 122 -12.66 -3.17 21.87
CA ILE A 122 -12.53 -3.11 23.34
C ILE A 122 -12.50 -4.52 23.93
N GLY A 123 -13.37 -5.42 23.43
CA GLY A 123 -13.40 -6.82 23.85
C GLY A 123 -12.10 -7.57 23.54
N ASP A 124 -11.66 -7.49 22.28
CA ASP A 124 -10.43 -8.16 21.84
C ASP A 124 -9.18 -7.62 22.57
N ALA A 125 -9.13 -6.31 22.84
CA ALA A 125 -8.04 -5.71 23.60
C ALA A 125 -8.05 -6.13 25.08
N GLY A 126 -9.23 -6.20 25.69
CA GLY A 126 -9.42 -6.68 27.07
C GLY A 126 -9.01 -8.15 27.22
N GLU A 127 -9.37 -9.02 26.26
CA GLU A 127 -8.95 -10.42 26.25
C GLU A 127 -7.41 -10.54 26.13
N LEU A 128 -6.79 -9.77 25.25
CA LEU A 128 -5.35 -9.74 25.09
C LEU A 128 -4.64 -9.32 26.39
N ASP A 129 -5.11 -8.27 27.05
CA ASP A 129 -4.50 -7.76 28.27
C ASP A 129 -4.69 -8.71 29.45
N ALA A 130 -5.85 -9.37 29.56
CA ALA A 130 -6.12 -10.40 30.58
C ALA A 130 -5.18 -11.61 30.40
N ASN A 131 -5.04 -12.12 29.17
CA ASN A 131 -4.15 -13.25 28.90
C ASN A 131 -2.67 -12.91 29.16
N ARG A 132 -2.23 -11.71 28.80
CA ARG A 132 -0.87 -11.23 29.12
C ARG A 132 -0.63 -11.06 30.63
N ALA A 133 -1.65 -10.65 31.37
CA ALA A 133 -1.56 -10.57 32.83
C ALA A 133 -1.44 -11.97 33.45
N GLY A 134 -2.22 -12.92 32.95
CA GLY A 134 -2.12 -14.34 33.37
C GLY A 134 -0.74 -14.95 33.12
N GLU A 135 -0.18 -14.73 31.92
CA GLU A 135 1.17 -15.19 31.56
C GLU A 135 2.24 -14.60 32.50
N ARG A 136 2.15 -13.29 32.79
CA ARG A 136 3.08 -12.64 33.73
C ARG A 136 2.97 -13.20 35.13
N ALA A 137 1.76 -13.46 35.62
CA ALA A 137 1.53 -14.04 36.92
C ALA A 137 2.09 -15.49 37.04
N ALA A 138 1.82 -16.32 36.02
CA ALA A 138 2.35 -17.68 35.95
C ALA A 138 3.88 -17.71 35.87
N SER A 139 4.47 -16.78 35.09
CA SER A 139 5.94 -16.65 35.00
C SER A 139 6.57 -16.23 36.32
N ALA A 140 5.95 -15.31 37.05
CA ALA A 140 6.41 -14.89 38.39
C ALA A 140 6.34 -16.04 39.40
N GLU A 141 5.29 -16.88 39.36
CA GLU A 141 5.14 -18.03 40.23
C GLU A 141 6.21 -19.11 39.97
N VAL A 142 6.51 -19.41 38.69
CA VAL A 142 7.62 -20.31 38.35
C VAL A 142 8.94 -19.77 38.88
N ALA A 143 9.23 -18.48 38.68
CA ALA A 143 10.46 -17.87 39.18
C ALA A 143 10.56 -17.96 40.71
N ARG A 144 9.46 -17.73 41.43
CA ARG A 144 9.39 -17.86 42.88
C ARG A 144 9.64 -19.30 43.34
N LEU A 145 8.96 -20.29 42.78
CA LEU A 145 9.11 -21.70 43.13
C LEU A 145 10.48 -22.23 42.76
N GLN A 146 11.05 -21.83 41.65
CA GLN A 146 12.41 -22.19 41.24
C GLN A 146 13.45 -21.67 42.26
N GLY A 147 13.28 -20.42 42.72
CA GLY A 147 14.14 -19.85 43.77
C GLY A 147 14.07 -20.62 45.07
N LEU A 148 12.87 -21.00 45.54
CA LEU A 148 12.66 -21.79 46.75
C LEU A 148 13.22 -23.21 46.64
N TYR A 149 13.06 -23.85 45.48
CA TYR A 149 13.60 -25.17 45.19
C TYR A 149 15.14 -25.16 45.23
N ASN A 150 15.77 -24.21 44.58
CA ASN A 150 17.23 -24.06 44.56
C ASN A 150 17.82 -23.71 45.91
N ALA A 151 17.09 -23.02 46.79
CA ALA A 151 17.50 -22.70 48.13
C ALA A 151 17.33 -23.88 49.11
N GLY A 152 16.90 -25.06 48.64
CA GLY A 152 16.62 -26.21 49.52
C GLY A 152 15.41 -25.99 50.45
N ALA A 153 14.59 -24.96 50.18
CA ALA A 153 13.40 -24.62 50.93
C ALA A 153 12.21 -25.48 50.48
N SER A 154 11.09 -25.39 51.17
CA SER A 154 9.89 -26.26 51.12
C SER A 154 9.17 -26.42 49.75
N ALA A 155 9.72 -25.98 48.64
CA ALA A 155 9.11 -26.21 47.31
C ALA A 155 9.47 -27.63 46.84
N SER A 156 8.42 -28.43 46.55
CA SER A 156 8.61 -29.77 45.97
C SER A 156 8.80 -29.65 44.43
N LEU A 157 9.56 -30.61 43.88
CA LEU A 157 9.70 -30.70 42.39
C LEU A 157 8.32 -30.76 41.69
N LYS A 158 7.37 -31.51 42.29
CA LYS A 158 6.00 -31.60 41.76
C LYS A 158 5.31 -30.22 41.64
N ASN A 159 5.50 -29.35 42.64
CA ASN A 159 4.89 -28.01 42.58
C ASN A 159 5.55 -27.14 41.53
N LEU A 160 6.87 -27.25 41.34
CA LEU A 160 7.59 -26.55 40.29
C LEU A 160 7.14 -27.00 38.88
N GLU A 161 7.05 -28.31 38.67
CA GLU A 161 6.57 -28.88 37.39
C GLU A 161 5.12 -28.47 37.10
N ALA A 162 4.25 -28.45 38.13
CA ALA A 162 2.87 -27.95 37.94
C ALA A 162 2.82 -26.48 37.56
N ALA A 163 3.64 -25.63 38.16
CA ALA A 163 3.72 -24.21 37.83
C ALA A 163 4.30 -23.98 36.42
N GLN A 164 5.29 -24.76 36.00
CA GLN A 164 5.84 -24.74 34.65
C GLN A 164 4.80 -25.14 33.60
N ALA A 165 3.98 -26.16 33.88
CA ALA A 165 2.88 -26.55 32.99
C ALA A 165 1.82 -25.46 32.89
N GLU A 166 1.50 -24.76 33.99
CA GLU A 166 0.57 -23.63 33.98
C GLU A 166 1.12 -22.42 33.22
N GLN A 167 2.42 -22.12 33.40
CA GLN A 167 3.09 -21.07 32.61
C GLN A 167 3.03 -21.37 31.11
N ALA A 168 3.32 -22.63 30.72
CA ALA A 168 3.24 -23.03 29.32
C ALA A 168 1.82 -22.84 28.74
N ARG A 169 0.78 -23.17 29.52
CA ARG A 169 -0.62 -22.96 29.13
C ARG A 169 -0.95 -21.47 29.02
N ALA A 170 -0.61 -20.66 30.00
CA ALA A 170 -0.87 -19.23 30.03
C ALA A 170 -0.16 -18.52 28.87
N ARG A 171 1.07 -18.93 28.54
CA ARG A 171 1.82 -18.45 27.40
C ARG A 171 1.11 -18.76 26.07
N ALA A 172 0.67 -19.99 25.85
CA ALA A 172 -0.05 -20.38 24.64
C ALA A 172 -1.36 -19.60 24.48
N GLN A 173 -2.07 -19.31 25.58
CA GLN A 173 -3.27 -18.47 25.57
C GLN A 173 -2.95 -17.02 25.19
N SER A 174 -1.89 -16.43 25.75
CA SER A 174 -1.42 -15.08 25.44
C SER A 174 -0.98 -14.95 23.98
N GLU A 175 -0.26 -15.93 23.45
CA GLU A 175 0.16 -15.98 22.05
C GLU A 175 -1.04 -16.09 21.10
N THR A 176 -2.04 -16.92 21.45
CA THR A 176 -3.28 -17.07 20.69
C THR A 176 -4.08 -15.76 20.65
N ALA A 177 -4.28 -15.11 21.81
CA ALA A 177 -4.98 -13.84 21.90
C ALA A 177 -4.24 -12.74 21.13
N SER A 178 -2.91 -12.71 21.20
CA SER A 178 -2.07 -11.76 20.46
C SER A 178 -2.20 -11.94 18.97
N SER A 179 -2.20 -13.17 18.48
CA SER A 179 -2.35 -13.51 17.07
C SER A 179 -3.74 -13.12 16.52
N ARG A 180 -4.80 -13.42 17.27
CA ARG A 180 -6.17 -13.01 16.91
C ARG A 180 -6.30 -11.50 16.82
N PHE A 181 -5.77 -10.78 17.82
CA PHE A 181 -5.78 -9.33 17.83
C PHE A 181 -5.02 -8.75 16.65
N ALA A 182 -3.84 -9.30 16.34
CA ALA A 182 -3.02 -8.86 15.21
C ALA A 182 -3.70 -9.11 13.85
N LEU A 183 -4.37 -10.24 13.67
CA LEU A 183 -5.10 -10.55 12.43
C LEU A 183 -6.28 -9.59 12.20
N ARG A 184 -7.01 -9.26 13.25
CA ARG A 184 -8.21 -8.43 13.14
C ARG A 184 -7.90 -6.94 13.13
N TRP A 185 -6.93 -6.52 13.95
CA TRP A 185 -6.59 -5.13 14.23
C TRP A 185 -5.12 -4.82 13.91
N ALA A 186 -4.61 -5.34 12.79
CA ALA A 186 -3.20 -5.21 12.40
C ALA A 186 -2.62 -3.79 12.58
N PRO A 187 -3.28 -2.71 12.14
CA PRO A 187 -2.75 -1.36 12.32
C PRO A 187 -2.63 -0.95 13.79
N ILE A 188 -3.59 -1.38 14.62
CA ILE A 188 -3.61 -1.06 16.05
C ILE A 188 -2.61 -1.95 16.82
N ALA A 189 -2.48 -3.20 16.42
CA ALA A 189 -1.53 -4.15 17.02
C ALA A 189 -0.07 -3.68 16.87
N SER A 190 0.27 -3.05 15.74
CA SER A 190 1.61 -2.52 15.45
C SER A 190 1.94 -1.22 16.18
N MET A 191 0.95 -0.56 16.80
CA MET A 191 1.18 0.68 17.55
C MET A 191 1.95 0.44 18.85
N ALA A 192 2.69 1.45 19.28
CA ALA A 192 3.27 1.49 20.63
C ALA A 192 2.16 1.34 21.69
N PRO A 193 2.40 0.61 22.78
CA PRO A 193 1.35 0.28 23.78
C PRO A 193 0.59 1.50 24.31
N ALA A 194 1.29 2.58 24.64
CA ALA A 194 0.68 3.81 25.15
C ALA A 194 -0.26 4.47 24.13
N ARG A 195 0.11 4.49 22.84
CA ARG A 195 -0.71 5.05 21.77
C ARG A 195 -1.95 4.17 21.52
N ARG A 196 -1.77 2.85 21.52
CA ARG A 196 -2.87 1.88 21.39
C ARG A 196 -3.88 2.05 22.52
N GLN A 197 -3.43 2.12 23.77
CA GLN A 197 -4.31 2.33 24.93
C GLN A 197 -5.10 3.62 24.82
N LYS A 198 -4.43 4.74 24.48
CA LYS A 198 -5.11 6.04 24.29
C LYS A 198 -6.15 6.01 23.18
N LEU A 199 -5.87 5.30 22.07
CA LEU A 199 -6.83 5.12 20.98
C LEU A 199 -8.07 4.36 21.48
N ILE A 200 -7.88 3.23 22.18
CA ILE A 200 -8.98 2.42 22.72
C ILE A 200 -9.84 3.22 23.72
N GLU A 201 -9.21 3.99 24.60
CA GLU A 201 -9.89 4.88 25.53
C GLU A 201 -10.71 5.97 24.81
N ASN A 202 -10.16 6.59 23.76
CA ASN A 202 -10.86 7.60 22.99
C ASN A 202 -12.06 7.03 22.25
N VAL A 203 -11.88 5.86 21.64
CA VAL A 203 -12.95 5.16 20.91
C VAL A 203 -14.03 4.69 21.87
N GLY A 204 -13.67 4.13 23.02
CA GLY A 204 -14.61 3.71 24.06
C GLY A 204 -15.40 4.86 24.68
N ALA A 205 -14.82 6.05 24.74
CA ALA A 205 -15.48 7.26 25.24
C ALA A 205 -16.22 8.06 24.14
N GLY A 206 -16.24 7.57 22.87
CA GLY A 206 -16.88 8.26 21.76
C GLY A 206 -16.17 9.54 21.30
N ARG A 207 -14.93 9.79 21.76
CA ARG A 207 -14.10 10.92 21.32
C ARG A 207 -13.49 10.71 19.96
N SER A 208 -13.30 9.44 19.55
CA SER A 208 -12.87 9.03 18.23
C SER A 208 -13.78 7.91 17.73
N VAL A 209 -13.87 7.77 16.42
CA VAL A 209 -14.59 6.69 15.74
C VAL A 209 -13.67 6.02 14.75
N LEU A 210 -13.71 4.70 14.73
CA LEU A 210 -13.00 3.91 13.73
C LEU A 210 -13.90 3.67 12.52
N VAL A 211 -13.30 3.86 11.35
CA VAL A 211 -13.95 3.65 10.07
C VAL A 211 -13.11 2.67 9.25
N ARG A 212 -13.76 1.63 8.77
CA ARG A 212 -13.21 0.78 7.72
C ARG A 212 -13.45 1.47 6.40
N VAL A 213 -12.42 1.62 5.59
CA VAL A 213 -12.53 2.20 4.25
C VAL A 213 -12.15 1.14 3.24
N ASP A 214 -13.14 0.70 2.47
CA ASP A 214 -13.02 -0.33 1.44
C ASP A 214 -12.70 0.32 0.08
N LEU A 215 -11.74 -0.24 -0.65
CA LEU A 215 -11.29 0.25 -1.95
C LEU A 215 -11.79 -0.69 -3.07
N PRO A 216 -12.94 -0.39 -3.71
CA PRO A 216 -13.49 -1.24 -4.74
C PRO A 216 -12.53 -1.47 -5.90
N GLY A 217 -12.50 -2.70 -6.43
CA GLY A 217 -11.65 -3.08 -7.55
C GLY A 217 -10.17 -3.28 -7.22
N ARG A 218 -9.75 -3.06 -5.98
CA ARG A 218 -8.40 -3.36 -5.51
C ARG A 218 -8.42 -4.56 -4.55
N GLN A 219 -7.69 -5.62 -4.86
CA GLN A 219 -7.55 -6.80 -4.00
C GLN A 219 -6.33 -6.69 -3.07
N SER A 220 -5.39 -5.84 -3.41
CA SER A 220 -4.20 -5.58 -2.61
C SER A 220 -3.81 -4.10 -2.68
N LEU A 221 -3.05 -3.65 -1.70
CA LEU A 221 -2.50 -2.29 -1.64
C LEU A 221 -0.98 -2.37 -1.80
N ALA A 222 -0.44 -1.70 -2.82
CA ALA A 222 1.01 -1.56 -2.99
C ALA A 222 1.63 -0.70 -1.86
N SER A 223 0.86 0.27 -1.36
CA SER A 223 1.22 1.11 -0.21
C SER A 223 -0.05 1.54 0.53
N VAL A 224 0.09 1.86 1.81
CA VAL A 224 -1.02 2.37 2.62
C VAL A 224 -1.30 3.83 2.23
N PRO A 225 -2.57 4.23 2.01
CA PRO A 225 -2.92 5.64 1.81
C PRO A 225 -2.51 6.50 3.01
N GLU A 226 -2.17 7.75 2.76
CA GLU A 226 -1.79 8.69 3.81
C GLU A 226 -3.01 9.26 4.55
N SER A 227 -4.06 9.54 3.80
CA SER A 227 -5.27 10.13 4.36
C SER A 227 -6.54 9.58 3.72
N ALA A 228 -7.64 9.71 4.44
CA ALA A 228 -8.98 9.43 3.96
C ALA A 228 -9.89 10.63 4.23
N SER A 229 -10.84 10.88 3.34
CA SER A 229 -11.90 11.86 3.53
C SER A 229 -13.25 11.19 3.31
N LEU A 230 -14.19 11.43 4.21
CA LEU A 230 -15.53 10.83 4.20
C LEU A 230 -16.59 11.91 3.99
N GLN A 231 -17.64 11.56 3.24
CA GLN A 231 -18.79 12.44 3.02
C GLN A 231 -19.88 12.08 4.01
N ILE A 232 -20.11 12.93 5.00
CA ILE A 232 -21.11 12.73 6.07
C ILE A 232 -22.09 13.91 6.02
N ASP A 233 -23.34 13.66 5.69
CA ASP A 233 -24.40 14.67 5.60
C ASP A 233 -24.02 15.91 4.77
N GLY A 234 -23.32 15.70 3.65
CA GLY A 234 -22.83 16.76 2.77
C GLY A 234 -21.54 17.45 3.22
N LEU A 235 -21.01 17.10 4.38
CA LEU A 235 -19.75 17.61 4.88
C LEU A 235 -18.59 16.65 4.56
N THR A 236 -17.44 17.21 4.26
CA THR A 236 -16.20 16.41 4.11
C THR A 236 -15.48 16.34 5.45
N VAL A 237 -15.39 15.15 6.01
CA VAL A 237 -14.68 14.87 7.27
C VAL A 237 -13.39 14.14 6.97
N ASN A 238 -12.27 14.67 7.45
CA ASN A 238 -10.97 14.02 7.29
C ASN A 238 -10.80 12.93 8.35
N ALA A 239 -10.24 11.80 7.91
CA ALA A 239 -9.89 10.68 8.77
C ALA A 239 -8.41 10.33 8.59
N ARG A 240 -7.76 10.06 9.70
CA ARG A 240 -6.37 9.61 9.69
C ARG A 240 -6.31 8.11 9.42
N VAL A 241 -5.63 7.70 8.36
CA VAL A 241 -5.40 6.29 8.06
C VAL A 241 -4.43 5.70 9.09
N LEU A 242 -4.83 4.62 9.73
CA LEU A 242 -4.01 3.90 10.71
C LEU A 242 -3.19 2.79 10.05
N GLY A 243 -3.69 2.21 8.95
CA GLY A 243 -3.01 1.18 8.19
C GLY A 243 -3.96 0.26 7.43
N ALA A 244 -3.39 -0.69 6.68
CA ALA A 244 -4.15 -1.69 5.94
C ALA A 244 -4.71 -2.76 6.87
N LEU A 245 -5.95 -3.20 6.61
CA LEU A 245 -6.55 -4.35 7.26
C LEU A 245 -6.18 -5.63 6.50
N MET A 246 -5.91 -6.71 7.24
CA MET A 246 -5.60 -8.01 6.65
C MET A 246 -6.85 -8.74 6.16
N GLN A 247 -8.00 -8.43 6.73
CA GLN A 247 -9.27 -9.02 6.33
C GLN A 247 -9.96 -8.13 5.31
N ALA A 248 -10.32 -8.72 4.17
CA ALA A 248 -11.15 -8.06 3.17
C ALA A 248 -12.52 -7.70 3.77
N GLY A 249 -13.10 -6.60 3.29
CA GLY A 249 -14.46 -6.20 3.63
C GLY A 249 -15.52 -7.05 2.96
N GLU A 250 -16.78 -6.67 3.19
CA GLU A 250 -17.91 -7.28 2.51
C GLU A 250 -17.81 -7.18 0.98
N SER A 251 -17.13 -6.16 0.47
CA SER A 251 -16.83 -5.95 -0.96
C SER A 251 -15.70 -6.84 -1.49
N GLN A 252 -15.12 -7.72 -0.67
CA GLN A 252 -13.96 -8.56 -1.02
C GLN A 252 -12.78 -7.76 -1.60
N SER A 253 -12.66 -6.52 -1.21
CA SER A 253 -11.63 -5.59 -1.64
C SER A 253 -10.64 -5.29 -0.50
N ALA A 254 -9.50 -4.76 -0.87
CA ALA A 254 -8.54 -4.24 0.09
C ALA A 254 -9.18 -3.13 0.92
N SER A 255 -8.87 -3.10 2.21
CA SER A 255 -9.45 -2.15 3.15
C SER A 255 -8.36 -1.52 4.02
N VAL A 256 -8.61 -0.29 4.43
CA VAL A 256 -7.79 0.40 5.43
C VAL A 256 -8.65 0.77 6.65
N LEU A 257 -7.99 0.81 7.79
CA LEU A 257 -8.57 1.32 9.03
C LEU A 257 -8.21 2.80 9.14
N ALA A 258 -9.22 3.63 9.38
CA ALA A 258 -9.04 5.06 9.60
C ALA A 258 -9.72 5.49 10.90
N GLU A 259 -9.22 6.57 11.50
CA GLU A 259 -9.76 7.19 12.71
C GLU A 259 -10.29 8.58 12.38
N ILE A 260 -11.52 8.84 12.77
CA ILE A 260 -12.08 10.19 12.83
C ILE A 260 -11.91 10.69 14.25
N GLU A 261 -11.09 11.69 14.45
CA GLU A 261 -10.99 12.44 15.69
C GLU A 261 -12.14 13.46 15.75
N GLN A 262 -12.87 13.52 16.85
CA GLN A 262 -14.05 14.41 17.01
C GLN A 262 -15.13 14.18 15.92
N PRO A 263 -15.74 12.99 15.90
CA PRO A 263 -16.76 12.67 14.91
C PRO A 263 -17.96 13.62 15.01
N PRO A 264 -18.68 13.86 13.91
CA PRO A 264 -19.94 14.59 13.94
C PRO A 264 -20.92 13.97 14.93
N ALA A 265 -21.68 14.81 15.64
CA ALA A 265 -22.68 14.35 16.58
C ALA A 265 -23.73 13.48 15.87
N GLY A 266 -24.08 12.34 16.46
CA GLY A 266 -25.11 11.44 15.92
C GLY A 266 -24.60 10.49 14.83
N LEU A 267 -23.30 10.42 14.56
CA LEU A 267 -22.76 9.44 13.62
C LEU A 267 -23.01 8.01 14.13
N ALA A 268 -23.87 7.27 13.43
CA ALA A 268 -24.31 5.95 13.85
C ALA A 268 -23.26 4.87 13.60
N ILE A 269 -23.13 3.91 14.52
CA ILE A 269 -22.36 2.69 14.32
C ILE A 269 -22.97 1.91 13.15
N GLY A 270 -22.12 1.39 12.24
CA GLY A 270 -22.53 0.69 11.04
C GLY A 270 -22.92 1.61 9.88
N ALA A 271 -22.96 2.94 10.06
CA ALA A 271 -23.25 3.89 8.98
C ALA A 271 -22.23 3.71 7.84
N ARG A 272 -22.75 3.78 6.61
CA ARG A 272 -21.93 3.69 5.37
C ARG A 272 -22.01 5.02 4.63
N MET A 273 -20.86 5.42 4.10
CA MET A 273 -20.73 6.70 3.42
C MET A 273 -19.70 6.67 2.31
N PRO A 274 -19.83 7.50 1.28
CA PRO A 274 -18.76 7.68 0.29
C PRO A 274 -17.49 8.18 0.96
N ALA A 275 -16.37 7.67 0.51
CA ALA A 275 -15.05 8.06 0.98
C ALA A 275 -14.09 8.25 -0.20
N TYR A 276 -13.02 8.96 0.04
CA TYR A 276 -11.90 9.08 -0.88
C TYR A 276 -10.63 8.83 -0.08
N VAL A 277 -9.74 8.02 -0.61
CA VAL A 277 -8.39 7.86 -0.05
C VAL A 277 -7.39 8.55 -0.93
N SER A 278 -6.34 9.09 -0.33
CA SER A 278 -5.25 9.72 -1.06
C SER A 278 -3.91 9.21 -0.56
N TRP A 279 -3.02 9.00 -1.54
CA TRP A 279 -1.62 8.69 -1.28
C TRP A 279 -0.80 9.97 -1.32
N ASP A 280 0.39 9.92 -0.71
CA ASP A 280 1.34 11.02 -0.81
C ASP A 280 1.64 11.30 -2.28
N ALA A 281 1.53 12.56 -2.63
CA ALA A 281 1.70 13.01 -4.00
C ALA A 281 3.17 12.87 -4.39
N ARG A 282 3.47 12.02 -5.35
CA ARG A 282 4.78 12.06 -6.02
C ARG A 282 4.92 13.40 -6.71
N ALA A 283 5.99 14.12 -6.38
CA ALA A 283 6.34 15.30 -7.13
C ALA A 283 6.70 14.90 -8.56
N GLY A 284 6.24 15.66 -9.52
CA GLY A 284 6.55 15.46 -10.93
C GLY A 284 6.18 16.71 -11.71
N HIS A 285 6.44 16.69 -13.01
CA HIS A 285 6.11 17.80 -13.89
C HIS A 285 4.87 17.44 -14.71
N LEU A 286 3.91 18.38 -14.75
CA LEU A 286 2.70 18.21 -15.55
C LEU A 286 2.99 18.62 -16.99
N VAL A 287 2.78 17.70 -17.92
CA VAL A 287 2.91 17.94 -19.35
C VAL A 287 1.62 17.55 -20.08
N PRO A 288 1.18 18.28 -21.11
CA PRO A 288 0.03 17.89 -21.92
C PRO A 288 0.26 16.55 -22.63
N ARG A 289 -0.81 15.81 -22.92
CA ARG A 289 -0.70 14.53 -23.67
C ARG A 289 0.04 14.66 -24.99
N GLY A 290 -0.20 15.75 -25.72
CA GLY A 290 0.44 16.01 -27.02
C GLY A 290 1.93 16.36 -26.96
N ALA A 291 2.47 16.55 -25.76
CA ALA A 291 3.91 16.74 -25.56
C ALA A 291 4.68 15.42 -25.50
N VAL A 292 4.00 14.32 -25.14
CA VAL A 292 4.62 13.01 -24.92
C VAL A 292 4.65 12.20 -26.21
N ILE A 293 5.82 11.74 -26.58
CA ILE A 293 6.06 10.80 -27.68
C ILE A 293 6.34 9.42 -27.09
N TYR A 294 5.74 8.40 -27.68
CA TYR A 294 5.94 7.00 -27.32
C TYR A 294 6.76 6.31 -28.38
N GLU A 295 7.84 5.67 -27.98
CA GLU A 295 8.75 4.93 -28.86
C GLU A 295 9.19 3.62 -28.19
N GLU A 296 9.77 2.67 -28.95
CA GLU A 296 10.36 1.48 -28.39
C GLU A 296 11.45 1.86 -27.37
N GLY A 297 11.21 1.65 -26.10
CA GLY A 297 12.12 2.05 -25.02
C GLY A 297 11.55 3.08 -24.04
N GLY A 298 10.35 3.64 -24.28
CA GLY A 298 9.68 4.45 -23.28
C GLY A 298 8.96 5.68 -23.81
N ALA A 299 8.74 6.61 -22.89
CA ALA A 299 8.10 7.89 -23.16
C ALA A 299 9.18 9.00 -23.18
N PHE A 300 9.03 9.93 -24.09
CA PHE A 300 9.96 11.04 -24.31
C PHE A 300 9.18 12.35 -24.45
N VAL A 301 9.82 13.44 -24.10
CA VAL A 301 9.37 14.81 -24.43
C VAL A 301 10.50 15.56 -25.13
N TYR A 302 10.15 16.51 -25.99
CA TYR A 302 11.14 17.44 -26.53
C TYR A 302 11.29 18.62 -25.58
N HIS A 303 12.52 18.99 -25.28
CA HIS A 303 12.85 20.20 -24.57
C HIS A 303 13.76 21.11 -25.39
N ALA A 304 13.64 22.40 -25.18
CA ALA A 304 14.43 23.40 -25.88
C ALA A 304 15.81 23.55 -25.20
N LEU A 305 16.88 23.32 -25.95
CA LEU A 305 18.24 23.49 -25.47
C LEU A 305 18.64 24.96 -25.50
N ASN A 306 19.24 25.45 -24.40
CA ASN A 306 19.83 26.79 -24.33
C ASN A 306 18.90 27.91 -24.83
N ALA A 307 17.60 27.81 -24.55
CA ALA A 307 16.64 28.82 -25.00
C ALA A 307 16.92 30.18 -24.34
N LYS A 308 17.45 31.12 -25.15
CA LYS A 308 17.66 32.52 -24.73
C LYS A 308 16.60 33.41 -25.37
N PRO A 309 16.12 34.40 -24.62
CA PRO A 309 15.21 35.39 -25.19
C PRO A 309 15.89 36.11 -26.37
N GLY A 310 15.26 36.10 -27.57
CA GLY A 310 15.75 36.79 -28.75
C GLY A 310 16.63 35.96 -29.69
N GLU A 311 16.94 34.74 -29.41
CA GLU A 311 17.61 33.86 -30.37
C GLU A 311 16.65 33.40 -31.44
N ASP A 312 17.09 33.59 -32.71
CA ASP A 312 16.28 33.20 -33.86
C ASP A 312 16.23 31.66 -34.04
N LYS A 313 17.34 30.98 -33.78
CA LYS A 313 17.47 29.52 -33.91
C LYS A 313 17.35 28.82 -32.58
N GLN A 314 16.48 27.83 -32.50
CA GLN A 314 16.27 27.00 -31.31
C GLN A 314 16.50 25.55 -31.64
N GLN A 315 17.31 24.89 -30.79
CA GLN A 315 17.55 23.46 -30.83
C GLN A 315 16.62 22.72 -29.86
N TYR A 316 16.21 21.51 -30.25
CA TYR A 316 15.33 20.66 -29.46
C TYR A 316 15.93 19.29 -29.31
N ALA A 317 16.00 18.79 -28.08
CA ALA A 317 16.45 17.44 -27.80
C ALA A 317 15.35 16.60 -27.12
N ARG A 318 15.41 15.31 -27.35
CA ARG A 318 14.55 14.36 -26.64
C ARG A 318 15.06 14.17 -25.21
N LYS A 319 14.15 14.18 -24.24
CA LYS A 319 14.44 13.84 -22.85
C LYS A 319 13.53 12.70 -22.44
N LYS A 320 14.13 11.59 -22.00
CA LYS A 320 13.37 10.44 -21.53
C LYS A 320 12.62 10.79 -20.24
N VAL A 321 11.34 10.42 -20.15
CA VAL A 321 10.51 10.67 -18.98
C VAL A 321 9.82 9.39 -18.54
N THR A 322 9.57 9.30 -17.23
CA THR A 322 8.76 8.23 -16.65
C THR A 322 7.36 8.74 -16.39
N LEU A 323 6.35 8.11 -16.98
CA LEU A 323 4.96 8.47 -16.74
C LEU A 323 4.55 7.99 -15.35
N LEU A 324 4.19 8.91 -14.44
CA LEU A 324 3.79 8.61 -13.08
C LEU A 324 2.28 8.36 -12.99
N MET A 325 1.48 9.30 -13.48
CA MET A 325 0.02 9.19 -13.49
C MET A 325 -0.60 10.15 -14.50
N GLN A 326 -1.82 9.83 -14.93
CA GLN A 326 -2.63 10.75 -15.73
C GLN A 326 -3.27 11.79 -14.78
N SER A 327 -3.17 13.06 -15.13
CA SER A 327 -3.76 14.17 -14.38
C SER A 327 -4.48 15.13 -15.31
N GLY A 328 -5.80 15.16 -15.23
CA GLY A 328 -6.62 15.94 -16.16
C GLY A 328 -6.38 15.57 -17.63
N ASP A 329 -6.02 16.55 -18.44
CA ASP A 329 -5.72 16.38 -19.88
C ASP A 329 -4.22 16.16 -20.15
N GLY A 330 -3.43 15.83 -19.14
CA GLY A 330 -1.98 15.65 -19.25
C GLY A 330 -1.46 14.43 -18.51
N TRP A 331 -0.15 14.35 -18.47
CA TRP A 331 0.62 13.37 -17.73
C TRP A 331 1.48 14.05 -16.65
N LEU A 332 1.48 13.49 -15.47
CA LEU A 332 2.53 13.75 -14.48
C LEU A 332 3.73 12.88 -14.86
N VAL A 333 4.85 13.50 -15.08
CA VAL A 333 6.08 12.82 -15.48
C VAL A 333 7.22 13.10 -14.51
N ASP A 334 8.12 12.16 -14.40
CA ASP A 334 9.42 12.30 -13.73
C ASP A 334 10.53 12.33 -14.78
N GLY A 335 11.68 12.93 -14.45
CA GLY A 335 12.83 13.06 -15.34
C GLY A 335 12.96 14.44 -15.98
N LEU A 336 12.15 15.44 -15.60
CA LEU A 336 12.29 16.84 -15.99
C LEU A 336 12.83 17.68 -14.84
N ASP A 337 13.53 18.76 -15.19
CA ASP A 337 14.00 19.78 -14.26
C ASP A 337 13.02 20.94 -14.19
N ASP A 338 13.04 21.68 -13.07
CA ASP A 338 12.13 22.82 -12.81
C ASP A 338 12.28 23.96 -13.85
N ASP A 339 13.41 24.02 -14.56
CA ASP A 339 13.73 25.01 -15.57
C ASP A 339 13.56 24.54 -17.02
N ASP A 340 13.22 23.26 -17.23
CA ASP A 340 13.03 22.70 -18.56
C ASP A 340 11.91 23.40 -19.32
N LEU A 341 12.23 23.87 -20.52
CA LEU A 341 11.28 24.41 -21.49
C LEU A 341 10.83 23.28 -22.42
N VAL A 342 9.68 22.71 -22.13
CA VAL A 342 9.13 21.56 -22.85
C VAL A 342 8.27 21.99 -24.02
N VAL A 343 8.35 21.27 -25.13
CA VAL A 343 7.45 21.44 -26.27
C VAL A 343 6.08 20.87 -25.91
N VAL A 344 5.11 21.75 -25.65
CA VAL A 344 3.76 21.36 -25.26
C VAL A 344 2.84 21.12 -26.45
N ARG A 345 3.23 21.60 -27.64
CA ARG A 345 2.53 21.41 -28.90
C ARG A 345 3.53 21.31 -30.05
N GLY A 346 3.29 20.41 -31.01
CA GLY A 346 4.16 20.21 -32.16
C GLY A 346 5.25 19.16 -32.00
N SER A 347 5.23 18.38 -30.91
CA SER A 347 6.23 17.32 -30.63
C SER A 347 6.32 16.28 -31.76
N GLY A 348 5.19 15.89 -32.37
CA GLY A 348 5.15 14.97 -33.50
C GLY A 348 5.86 15.50 -34.77
N VAL A 349 5.85 16.83 -34.98
CA VAL A 349 6.59 17.44 -36.10
C VAL A 349 8.10 17.33 -35.86
N LEU A 350 8.56 17.62 -34.64
CA LEU A 350 9.98 17.45 -34.29
C LEU A 350 10.43 16.01 -34.42
N TRP A 351 9.60 15.06 -34.02
CA TRP A 351 9.89 13.64 -34.19
C TRP A 351 10.03 13.22 -35.65
N SER A 352 9.16 13.74 -36.55
CA SER A 352 9.26 13.51 -37.99
C SER A 352 10.51 14.15 -38.61
N LEU A 353 10.90 15.34 -38.17
CA LEU A 353 12.11 16.00 -38.65
C LEU A 353 13.40 15.27 -38.22
N GLU A 354 13.41 14.73 -37.01
CA GLU A 354 14.51 13.93 -36.52
C GLU A 354 14.68 12.62 -37.33
N GLY A 355 13.57 11.96 -37.67
CA GLY A 355 13.57 10.75 -38.49
C GLY A 355 14.04 10.97 -39.94
N ILE A 356 13.72 12.14 -40.51
CA ILE A 356 14.18 12.49 -41.88
C ILE A 356 15.68 12.76 -41.91
N GLY A 357 16.24 13.36 -40.84
CA GLY A 357 17.67 13.64 -40.76
C GLY A 357 18.55 12.37 -40.49
N ALA A 358 17.94 11.25 -40.12
CA ALA A 358 18.59 9.97 -39.89
C ALA A 358 18.59 9.05 -41.13
N MET A 359 17.99 9.47 -42.25
CA MET A 359 18.12 8.73 -43.52
C MET A 359 19.57 8.87 -44.05
N PRO A 360 20.26 7.79 -44.36
CA PRO A 360 21.55 7.90 -45.06
C PRO A 360 21.33 8.62 -46.40
N GLU A 361 22.19 9.58 -46.70
CA GLU A 361 22.27 10.11 -48.05
C GLU A 361 22.63 8.91 -48.94
N ASP A 362 21.72 8.51 -49.83
CA ASP A 362 22.03 7.55 -50.89
C ASP A 362 23.11 8.21 -51.75
N ASP A 363 24.33 7.78 -51.60
CA ASP A 363 25.43 8.07 -52.51
C ASP A 363 25.07 7.44 -53.88
N ASP A 364 24.37 8.23 -54.71
CA ASP A 364 24.24 7.94 -56.14
C ASP A 364 25.59 8.18 -56.80
N ASP A 365 26.34 7.11 -57.04
CA ASP A 365 27.44 6.98 -57.99
C ASP A 365 26.98 6.20 -59.23
#